data_69b35be30813a46fff5381dd35e3993d
#
_entry.id   69b35be30813a46fff5381dd35e3993d
#
_cell.length_a   1.000
_cell.length_b   1.000
_cell.length_c   1.000
_cell.angle_alpha   90.00
_cell.angle_beta   90.00
_cell.angle_gamma   90.00
#
_symmetry.space_group_name_H-M   'P 1'
#
loop_
_entity.id
_entity.type
_entity.pdbx_description
1 polymer ?
#
loop_
_entity_poly.entity_id
_entity_poly.type
_entity_poly.pdbx_seq_one_letter_code
_entity_poly.pdbx_strand_id
1 'polypeptide(L)'
;MDNKALAKKQLEDTLSTLKQLDDNVWIMQYKSNYGLDKLLDKGCGNIMDAVKFLQKEVNFPALNINPDHSGFACSTFNAKTPEGGFILGRNFDYKAAPCLVLWTTPENGYRSLSVVDTTFFIHGTKYVPLKNAKRPLRVMGAPYMSMDGINEKGLAFGVLEIKSKATKQQTGKKPIITTVAIRAVLDKCATVDEAIDLLASYDMHDSIFINYHYQVVDANGTSAIIEYVDNKMHVIRQEKEDDCLALTNYFLTPGGDNHDGRGYDRYEKIMTTLKDKDGTVTEDEAMDLLSKVTLHYRHPALKHMVITLWSSVYNCTEKSMLMCAGMDYGKKYKFTLDKPCEYTVL
;
A
#
# COMPACT_ATOMS: atom_id res chain seq x y z
N MET A 1 -32.36 -15.20 -3.90
CA MET A 1 -32.20 -13.73 -4.00
C MET A 1 -31.64 -13.44 -5.37
N ASP A 2 -32.20 -12.51 -6.10
CA ASP A 2 -31.68 -12.12 -7.42
C ASP A 2 -30.24 -11.56 -7.24
N ASN A 3 -29.32 -11.87 -8.15
CA ASN A 3 -27.92 -11.43 -8.09
C ASN A 3 -27.78 -9.89 -7.94
N LYS A 4 -28.72 -9.13 -8.54
CA LYS A 4 -28.75 -7.67 -8.41
C LYS A 4 -29.13 -7.22 -7.00
N ALA A 5 -30.05 -7.91 -6.35
CA ALA A 5 -30.44 -7.62 -4.97
C ALA A 5 -29.33 -7.97 -3.98
N LEU A 6 -28.61 -9.07 -4.22
CA LEU A 6 -27.45 -9.47 -3.44
C LEU A 6 -26.32 -8.43 -3.56
N ALA A 7 -25.97 -8.01 -4.76
CA ALA A 7 -24.94 -6.99 -5.00
C ALA A 7 -25.30 -5.65 -4.34
N LYS A 8 -26.57 -5.23 -4.40
CA LYS A 8 -27.04 -4.03 -3.72
C LYS A 8 -26.89 -4.14 -2.21
N LYS A 9 -27.28 -5.27 -1.63
CA LYS A 9 -27.14 -5.53 -0.20
C LYS A 9 -25.66 -5.50 0.25
N GLN A 10 -24.77 -6.17 -0.48
CA GLN A 10 -23.34 -6.15 -0.20
C GLN A 10 -22.74 -4.74 -0.25
N LEU A 11 -23.20 -3.90 -1.18
CA LEU A 11 -22.82 -2.50 -1.26
C LEU A 11 -23.29 -1.72 -0.01
N GLU A 12 -24.55 -1.85 0.37
CA GLU A 12 -25.12 -1.21 1.57
C GLU A 12 -24.38 -1.69 2.82
N ASP A 13 -24.15 -2.99 2.95
CA ASP A 13 -23.42 -3.60 4.07
C ASP A 13 -21.97 -3.08 4.15
N THR A 14 -21.28 -2.86 3.02
CA THR A 14 -19.94 -2.26 2.96
C THR A 14 -19.99 -0.81 3.45
N LEU A 15 -20.86 0.00 2.87
CA LEU A 15 -20.97 1.43 3.20
C LEU A 15 -21.39 1.67 4.65
N SER A 16 -22.17 0.77 5.25
CA SER A 16 -22.59 0.86 6.66
C SER A 16 -21.43 0.74 7.64
N THR A 17 -20.31 0.15 7.23
CA THR A 17 -19.10 0.02 8.07
C THR A 17 -18.17 1.22 8.00
N LEU A 18 -18.36 2.11 7.00
CA LEU A 18 -17.50 3.28 6.82
C LEU A 18 -17.66 4.25 7.99
N LYS A 19 -16.57 4.46 8.73
CA LYS A 19 -16.56 5.28 9.95
C LYS A 19 -15.30 6.15 10.00
N GLN A 20 -15.47 7.39 10.42
CA GLN A 20 -14.38 8.29 10.75
C GLN A 20 -13.94 8.06 12.20
N LEU A 21 -12.64 7.87 12.44
CA LEU A 21 -12.07 7.77 13.79
C LEU A 21 -11.60 9.14 14.29
N ASP A 22 -10.95 9.89 13.41
CA ASP A 22 -10.54 11.28 13.63
C ASP A 22 -10.38 12.00 12.29
N ASP A 23 -9.78 13.20 12.30
CA ASP A 23 -9.62 14.01 11.09
C ASP A 23 -8.73 13.34 10.03
N ASN A 24 -7.82 12.45 10.43
CA ASN A 24 -6.84 11.81 9.58
C ASN A 24 -7.15 10.35 9.23
N VAL A 25 -8.05 9.69 9.98
CA VAL A 25 -8.26 8.23 9.87
C VAL A 25 -9.72 7.88 9.68
N TRP A 26 -9.98 7.13 8.62
CA TRP A 26 -11.23 6.43 8.38
C TRP A 26 -11.02 4.92 8.41
N ILE A 27 -12.05 4.16 8.73
CA ILE A 27 -12.04 2.69 8.69
C ILE A 27 -13.21 2.17 7.89
N MET A 28 -13.04 1.02 7.23
CA MET A 28 -14.10 0.34 6.50
C MET A 28 -13.81 -1.17 6.37
N GLN A 29 -14.84 -1.98 6.51
CA GLN A 29 -14.81 -3.38 6.09
C GLN A 29 -15.50 -3.52 4.72
N TYR A 30 -14.76 -3.97 3.71
CA TYR A 30 -15.29 -4.20 2.38
C TYR A 30 -15.96 -5.57 2.31
N LYS A 31 -17.27 -5.59 2.13
CA LYS A 31 -18.10 -6.80 2.15
C LYS A 31 -18.60 -7.23 0.77
N SER A 32 -18.27 -6.46 -0.27
CA SER A 32 -18.67 -6.76 -1.65
C SER A 32 -17.55 -7.47 -2.39
N ASN A 33 -17.91 -8.23 -3.42
CA ASN A 33 -16.93 -8.74 -4.37
C ASN A 33 -16.43 -7.57 -5.25
N TYR A 34 -15.13 -7.40 -5.37
CA TYR A 34 -14.49 -6.38 -6.21
C TYR A 34 -13.93 -6.95 -7.53
N GLY A 35 -14.15 -8.24 -7.80
CA GLY A 35 -13.92 -8.86 -9.10
C GLY A 35 -12.46 -9.05 -9.50
N LEU A 36 -11.53 -9.19 -8.55
CA LEU A 36 -10.09 -9.29 -8.85
C LEU A 36 -9.77 -10.39 -9.86
N ASP A 37 -10.30 -11.62 -9.68
CA ASP A 37 -10.01 -12.75 -10.58
C ASP A 37 -10.38 -12.43 -12.03
N LYS A 38 -11.54 -11.81 -12.26
CA LYS A 38 -11.96 -11.38 -13.60
C LYS A 38 -11.05 -10.30 -14.19
N LEU A 39 -10.52 -9.39 -13.32
CA LEU A 39 -9.61 -8.34 -13.77
C LEU A 39 -8.25 -8.93 -14.14
N LEU A 40 -7.74 -9.85 -13.35
CA LEU A 40 -6.48 -10.56 -13.61
C LEU A 40 -6.58 -11.42 -14.87
N ASP A 41 -7.71 -12.11 -15.08
CA ASP A 41 -7.96 -12.89 -16.29
C ASP A 41 -7.99 -12.04 -17.56
N LYS A 42 -8.57 -10.86 -17.48
CA LYS A 42 -8.64 -9.89 -18.58
C LYS A 42 -7.31 -9.21 -18.85
N GLY A 43 -6.53 -8.95 -17.81
CA GLY A 43 -5.41 -8.02 -17.80
C GLY A 43 -5.85 -6.56 -17.66
N CYS A 44 -4.95 -5.74 -17.13
CA CYS A 44 -5.17 -4.32 -16.86
C CYS A 44 -3.90 -3.55 -17.22
N GLY A 45 -3.87 -2.92 -18.39
CA GLY A 45 -2.68 -2.27 -18.94
C GLY A 45 -2.56 -0.78 -18.63
N ASN A 46 -3.61 -0.17 -18.08
CA ASN A 46 -3.62 1.23 -17.69
C ASN A 46 -4.76 1.52 -16.69
N ILE A 47 -4.70 2.69 -16.07
CA ILE A 47 -5.69 3.10 -15.05
C ILE A 47 -7.13 3.20 -15.61
N MET A 48 -7.30 3.54 -16.89
CA MET A 48 -8.64 3.62 -17.50
C MET A 48 -9.26 2.24 -17.68
N ASP A 49 -8.46 1.19 -17.88
CA ASP A 49 -8.95 -0.20 -17.91
C ASP A 49 -9.51 -0.60 -16.55
N ALA A 50 -8.80 -0.23 -15.46
CA ALA A 50 -9.26 -0.46 -14.09
C ALA A 50 -10.56 0.30 -13.81
N VAL A 51 -10.65 1.59 -14.17
CA VAL A 51 -11.85 2.40 -13.97
C VAL A 51 -13.05 1.84 -14.73
N LYS A 52 -12.90 1.50 -16.01
CA LYS A 52 -13.97 0.88 -16.82
C LYS A 52 -14.44 -0.44 -16.22
N PHE A 53 -13.48 -1.23 -15.72
CA PHE A 53 -13.80 -2.48 -15.04
C PHE A 53 -14.61 -2.22 -13.76
N LEU A 54 -14.17 -1.32 -12.90
CA LEU A 54 -14.86 -0.96 -11.66
C LEU A 54 -16.26 -0.38 -11.92
N GLN A 55 -16.43 0.44 -12.95
CA GLN A 55 -17.74 0.96 -13.37
C GLN A 55 -18.71 -0.17 -13.72
N LYS A 56 -18.22 -1.20 -14.39
CA LYS A 56 -19.04 -2.34 -14.81
C LYS A 56 -19.36 -3.31 -13.68
N GLU A 57 -18.36 -3.67 -12.87
CA GLU A 57 -18.47 -4.77 -11.89
C GLU A 57 -18.98 -4.29 -10.52
N VAL A 58 -18.63 -3.06 -10.10
CA VAL A 58 -18.98 -2.56 -8.76
C VAL A 58 -19.78 -1.24 -8.77
N ASN A 59 -20.33 -0.84 -9.92
CA ASN A 59 -21.06 0.41 -10.10
C ASN A 59 -20.26 1.65 -9.65
N PHE A 60 -18.94 1.62 -9.86
CA PHE A 60 -18.07 2.72 -9.51
C PHE A 60 -18.44 3.98 -10.31
N PRO A 61 -18.57 5.16 -9.70
CA PRO A 61 -18.91 6.36 -10.44
C PRO A 61 -17.80 6.77 -11.40
N ALA A 62 -18.18 7.47 -12.47
CA ALA A 62 -17.19 8.02 -13.39
C ALA A 62 -16.14 8.85 -12.65
N LEU A 63 -14.87 8.54 -12.88
CA LEU A 63 -13.72 9.29 -12.38
C LEU A 63 -13.11 10.08 -13.52
N ASN A 64 -12.90 11.36 -13.27
CA ASN A 64 -11.88 12.09 -13.99
C ASN A 64 -10.57 11.87 -13.20
N ILE A 65 -9.66 11.10 -13.74
CA ILE A 65 -8.36 10.88 -13.15
C ILE A 65 -7.49 12.08 -13.48
N ASN A 66 -7.02 12.76 -12.45
CA ASN A 66 -5.98 13.76 -12.64
C ASN A 66 -4.63 13.03 -12.71
N PRO A 67 -3.87 13.12 -13.81
CA PRO A 67 -2.53 12.51 -13.91
C PRO A 67 -1.48 13.14 -12.98
N ASP A 68 -1.77 14.26 -12.32
CA ASP A 68 -0.83 14.95 -11.41
C ASP A 68 -0.75 14.30 -10.01
N HIS A 69 -0.70 12.98 -9.95
CA HIS A 69 -0.41 12.22 -8.72
C HIS A 69 1.07 11.88 -8.55
N SER A 70 1.96 12.63 -9.14
CA SER A 70 3.40 12.50 -8.93
C SER A 70 3.86 13.21 -7.65
N GLY A 71 4.88 12.69 -7.01
CA GLY A 71 5.54 13.33 -5.87
C GLY A 71 5.29 12.67 -4.52
N PHE A 72 4.98 11.37 -4.52
CA PHE A 72 5.06 10.56 -3.31
C PHE A 72 6.53 10.46 -2.86
N ALA A 73 6.72 10.49 -1.57
CA ALA A 73 7.94 9.99 -0.98
C ALA A 73 7.55 8.89 0.02
N CYS A 74 8.44 7.99 0.27
CA CYS A 74 8.13 6.84 1.11
C CYS A 74 9.39 6.29 1.75
N SER A 75 9.23 5.48 2.79
CA SER A 75 10.26 4.60 3.31
C SER A 75 9.66 3.32 3.83
N THR A 76 10.39 2.21 3.69
CA THR A 76 10.07 0.91 4.30
C THR A 76 11.33 0.26 4.83
N PHE A 77 11.17 -0.67 5.77
CA PHE A 77 12.21 -1.57 6.24
C PHE A 77 11.59 -2.82 6.86
N ASN A 78 12.32 -3.94 6.83
CA ASN A 78 11.98 -5.09 7.66
C ASN A 78 12.91 -5.18 8.88
N ALA A 79 12.42 -5.79 9.95
CA ALA A 79 13.19 -6.08 11.14
C ALA A 79 12.60 -7.30 11.87
N LYS A 80 13.38 -7.87 12.82
CA LYS A 80 12.90 -8.85 13.80
C LYS A 80 12.29 -8.14 15.01
N THR A 81 11.40 -8.82 15.71
CA THR A 81 10.99 -8.40 17.06
C THR A 81 11.73 -9.21 18.12
N PRO A 82 11.87 -8.68 19.35
CA PRO A 82 12.51 -9.43 20.45
C PRO A 82 11.84 -10.78 20.75
N GLU A 83 10.57 -10.92 20.43
CA GLU A 83 9.78 -12.14 20.59
C GLU A 83 10.01 -13.16 19.46
N GLY A 84 10.88 -12.86 18.49
CA GLY A 84 11.18 -13.70 17.34
C GLY A 84 10.20 -13.59 16.18
N GLY A 85 9.36 -12.56 16.18
CA GLY A 85 8.48 -12.20 15.05
C GLY A 85 9.17 -11.32 14.01
N PHE A 86 8.46 -10.99 12.94
CA PHE A 86 8.94 -10.15 11.84
C PHE A 86 7.99 -9.01 11.55
N ILE A 87 8.55 -7.86 11.21
CA ILE A 87 7.78 -6.65 10.92
C ILE A 87 8.20 -5.99 9.60
N LEU A 88 7.24 -5.28 8.99
CA LEU A 88 7.47 -4.29 7.94
C LEU A 88 7.10 -2.92 8.49
N GLY A 89 8.08 -2.02 8.63
CA GLY A 89 7.88 -0.60 8.92
C GLY A 89 7.66 0.20 7.64
N ARG A 90 6.76 1.20 7.65
CA ARG A 90 6.33 1.94 6.47
C ARG A 90 5.97 3.40 6.79
N ASN A 91 6.55 4.37 6.08
CA ASN A 91 6.05 5.74 5.95
C ASN A 91 5.48 5.98 4.56
N PHE A 92 4.28 6.49 4.46
CA PHE A 92 3.69 7.01 3.24
C PHE A 92 3.63 8.54 3.29
N ASP A 93 4.36 9.18 2.40
CA ASP A 93 4.53 10.63 2.37
C ASP A 93 3.87 11.20 1.12
N TYR A 94 2.88 12.06 1.29
CA TYR A 94 2.19 12.69 0.17
C TYR A 94 1.47 13.98 0.60
N LYS A 95 0.63 14.49 -0.27
CA LYS A 95 -0.25 15.63 -0.02
C LYS A 95 -1.21 15.32 1.12
N ALA A 96 -1.31 16.22 2.10
CA ALA A 96 -2.17 16.06 3.26
C ALA A 96 -3.62 15.67 2.91
N ALA A 97 -4.02 14.50 3.38
CA ALA A 97 -5.36 13.92 3.25
C ALA A 97 -5.58 12.88 4.35
N PRO A 98 -6.82 12.59 4.75
CA PRO A 98 -7.08 11.44 5.59
C PRO A 98 -6.77 10.14 4.84
N CYS A 99 -6.41 9.09 5.56
CA CYS A 99 -6.28 7.74 5.05
C CYS A 99 -7.51 6.89 5.39
N LEU A 100 -7.64 5.75 4.70
CA LEU A 100 -8.69 4.76 4.96
C LEU A 100 -8.04 3.42 5.30
N VAL A 101 -8.23 2.94 6.51
CA VAL A 101 -7.87 1.58 6.91
C VAL A 101 -8.97 0.64 6.43
N LEU A 102 -8.59 -0.35 5.65
CA LEU A 102 -9.49 -1.20 4.88
C LEU A 102 -9.28 -2.67 5.21
N TRP A 103 -10.33 -3.35 5.67
CA TRP A 103 -10.38 -4.81 5.72
C TRP A 103 -11.08 -5.35 4.48
N THR A 104 -10.49 -6.36 3.85
CA THR A 104 -11.10 -7.10 2.74
C THR A 104 -11.23 -8.57 3.06
N THR A 105 -12.27 -9.20 2.53
CA THR A 105 -12.50 -10.64 2.64
C THR A 105 -12.94 -11.12 1.26
N PRO A 106 -11.97 -11.36 0.33
CA PRO A 106 -12.30 -11.83 -1.00
C PRO A 106 -12.82 -13.27 -0.97
N GLU A 107 -13.68 -13.61 -1.92
CA GLU A 107 -14.26 -14.94 -2.03
C GLU A 107 -13.20 -16.02 -2.31
N ASN A 108 -12.23 -15.69 -3.19
CA ASN A 108 -11.16 -16.60 -3.63
C ASN A 108 -9.78 -16.01 -3.30
N GLY A 109 -9.52 -15.70 -2.04
CA GLY A 109 -8.25 -15.10 -1.65
C GLY A 109 -8.14 -14.90 -0.15
N TYR A 110 -7.01 -14.37 0.28
CA TYR A 110 -6.71 -14.12 1.67
C TYR A 110 -7.38 -12.84 2.16
N ARG A 111 -7.88 -12.86 3.38
CA ARG A 111 -8.31 -11.64 4.07
C ARG A 111 -7.11 -10.71 4.24
N SER A 112 -7.33 -9.41 4.15
CA SER A 112 -6.26 -8.44 4.34
C SER A 112 -6.70 -7.19 5.08
N LEU A 113 -5.71 -6.53 5.68
CA LEU A 113 -5.77 -5.22 6.30
C LEU A 113 -4.80 -4.31 5.55
N SER A 114 -5.29 -3.23 4.98
CA SER A 114 -4.50 -2.33 4.13
C SER A 114 -4.81 -0.86 4.40
N VAL A 115 -3.92 0.03 3.99
CA VAL A 115 -4.13 1.48 4.06
C VAL A 115 -4.26 2.05 2.66
N VAL A 116 -5.29 2.84 2.47
CA VAL A 116 -5.71 3.41 1.20
C VAL A 116 -5.47 4.92 1.22
N ASP A 117 -4.84 5.43 0.16
CA ASP A 117 -4.77 6.86 -0.07
C ASP A 117 -6.11 7.38 -0.59
N THR A 118 -6.77 8.20 0.23
CA THR A 118 -8.07 8.76 -0.14
C THR A 118 -8.00 9.87 -1.18
N THR A 119 -6.82 10.36 -1.54
CA THR A 119 -6.68 11.37 -2.60
C THR A 119 -7.15 10.85 -3.95
N PHE A 120 -7.11 9.53 -4.19
CA PHE A 120 -7.67 8.90 -5.38
C PHE A 120 -9.20 9.04 -5.49
N PHE A 121 -9.90 9.29 -4.39
CA PHE A 121 -11.35 9.50 -4.40
C PHE A 121 -11.74 10.96 -4.59
N ILE A 122 -10.75 11.87 -4.58
CA ILE A 122 -10.99 13.32 -4.55
C ILE A 122 -10.71 13.94 -5.93
N HIS A 123 -11.74 14.64 -6.45
CA HIS A 123 -11.52 15.76 -7.37
C HIS A 123 -11.88 17.04 -6.65
N GLY A 124 -10.87 17.92 -6.48
CA GLY A 124 -11.05 19.23 -5.87
C GLY A 124 -11.13 19.19 -4.35
N THR A 125 -11.00 20.32 -3.74
CA THR A 125 -10.90 20.62 -2.33
C THR A 125 -11.79 19.81 -1.38
N LYS A 126 -11.18 19.08 -0.45
CA LYS A 126 -11.76 18.42 0.74
C LYS A 126 -12.73 17.26 0.47
N TYR A 127 -12.19 16.07 0.50
CA TYR A 127 -12.99 14.85 0.60
C TYR A 127 -13.56 14.71 2.02
N VAL A 128 -14.87 14.69 2.11
CA VAL A 128 -15.58 14.32 3.33
C VAL A 128 -16.50 13.16 2.98
N PRO A 129 -16.07 11.89 3.18
CA PRO A 129 -16.76 10.71 2.67
C PRO A 129 -18.24 10.65 3.03
N LEU A 130 -18.60 10.99 4.26
CA LEU A 130 -19.96 10.82 4.78
C LEU A 130 -20.86 12.06 4.66
N LYS A 131 -20.31 13.25 4.41
CA LYS A 131 -21.12 14.49 4.36
C LYS A 131 -21.78 14.73 3.00
N ASN A 132 -21.50 13.91 1.98
CA ASN A 132 -22.07 14.08 0.66
C ASN A 132 -22.60 12.74 0.10
N ALA A 133 -23.90 12.52 0.20
CA ALA A 133 -24.58 11.27 -0.19
C ALA A 133 -24.34 10.81 -1.65
N LYS A 134 -23.87 11.69 -2.53
CA LYS A 134 -23.54 11.34 -3.93
C LYS A 134 -22.12 10.79 -4.11
N ARG A 135 -21.26 10.82 -3.08
CA ARG A 135 -19.84 10.43 -3.17
C ARG A 135 -19.44 9.14 -2.43
N PRO A 136 -20.24 8.55 -1.53
CA PRO A 136 -19.83 7.33 -0.82
C PRO A 136 -19.50 6.16 -1.77
N LEU A 137 -20.11 6.10 -2.95
CA LEU A 137 -19.83 5.07 -3.95
C LEU A 137 -18.37 5.05 -4.46
N ARG A 138 -17.63 6.15 -4.32
CA ARG A 138 -16.22 6.20 -4.74
C ARG A 138 -15.32 5.31 -3.87
N VAL A 139 -15.66 5.09 -2.60
CA VAL A 139 -14.91 4.18 -1.73
C VAL A 139 -15.04 2.71 -2.17
N MET A 140 -15.96 2.38 -3.07
CA MET A 140 -16.06 1.04 -3.64
C MET A 140 -14.87 0.66 -4.52
N GLY A 141 -14.05 1.61 -4.94
CA GLY A 141 -12.76 1.38 -5.58
C GLY A 141 -11.60 1.13 -4.60
N ALA A 142 -11.82 1.27 -3.30
CA ALA A 142 -10.78 1.22 -2.28
C ALA A 142 -9.87 -0.02 -2.33
N PRO A 143 -10.35 -1.25 -2.61
CA PRO A 143 -9.46 -2.41 -2.71
C PRO A 143 -8.32 -2.24 -3.71
N TYR A 144 -8.54 -1.47 -4.80
CA TYR A 144 -7.55 -1.20 -5.83
C TYR A 144 -6.75 0.10 -5.61
N MET A 145 -6.84 0.70 -4.44
CA MET A 145 -6.16 1.94 -4.09
C MET A 145 -5.35 1.83 -2.79
N SER A 146 -5.09 0.58 -2.37
CA SER A 146 -4.19 0.28 -1.25
C SER A 146 -2.76 0.60 -1.63
N MET A 147 -2.02 1.23 -0.72
CA MET A 147 -0.60 1.59 -0.89
C MET A 147 0.31 0.64 -0.11
N ASP A 148 -0.22 0.01 0.90
CA ASP A 148 0.44 -0.99 1.75
C ASP A 148 -0.61 -1.84 2.46
N GLY A 149 -0.18 -2.94 3.08
CA GLY A 149 -1.08 -3.82 3.82
C GLY A 149 -0.44 -5.13 4.22
N ILE A 150 -1.22 -5.91 4.96
CA ILE A 150 -0.86 -7.26 5.40
C ILE A 150 -2.05 -8.19 5.20
N ASN A 151 -1.80 -9.46 4.85
CA ASN A 151 -2.83 -10.46 4.74
C ASN A 151 -2.82 -11.49 5.88
N GLU A 152 -3.80 -12.39 5.90
CA GLU A 152 -3.96 -13.40 6.95
C GLU A 152 -2.88 -14.49 6.95
N LYS A 153 -2.03 -14.53 5.94
CA LYS A 153 -0.82 -15.37 5.92
C LYS A 153 0.38 -14.68 6.55
N GLY A 154 0.25 -13.38 6.87
CA GLY A 154 1.32 -12.58 7.41
C GLY A 154 2.25 -12.00 6.32
N LEU A 155 1.82 -12.03 5.05
CA LEU A 155 2.54 -11.33 3.98
C LEU A 155 2.21 -9.85 4.04
N ALA A 156 3.20 -9.01 4.32
CA ALA A 156 3.12 -7.56 4.28
C ALA A 156 3.76 -7.01 3.01
N PHE A 157 3.16 -5.96 2.45
CA PHE A 157 3.52 -5.38 1.16
C PHE A 157 3.46 -3.84 1.21
N GLY A 158 4.48 -3.16 0.71
CA GLY A 158 4.52 -1.71 0.59
C GLY A 158 5.05 -1.27 -0.77
N VAL A 159 4.39 -0.27 -1.39
CA VAL A 159 4.82 0.35 -2.66
C VAL A 159 5.46 1.70 -2.41
N LEU A 160 6.51 2.01 -3.15
CA LEU A 160 7.21 3.29 -3.12
C LEU A 160 7.40 3.82 -4.55
N GLU A 161 7.34 5.14 -4.69
CA GLU A 161 7.60 5.81 -5.96
C GLU A 161 9.09 6.02 -6.19
N ILE A 162 9.54 5.84 -7.44
CA ILE A 162 10.85 6.28 -7.92
C ILE A 162 10.63 7.29 -9.03
N LYS A 163 11.28 8.44 -8.94
CA LYS A 163 11.23 9.45 -9.99
C LYS A 163 12.09 9.02 -11.19
N SER A 164 11.54 8.11 -11.95
CA SER A 164 12.12 7.54 -13.16
C SER A 164 11.03 7.26 -14.19
N LYS A 165 11.41 6.86 -15.38
CA LYS A 165 10.48 6.48 -16.43
C LYS A 165 9.62 5.30 -15.98
N ALA A 166 8.31 5.44 -16.14
CA ALA A 166 7.34 4.41 -15.82
C ALA A 166 7.65 3.08 -16.51
N THR A 167 7.50 2.00 -15.78
CA THR A 167 7.62 0.64 -16.32
C THR A 167 6.47 0.34 -17.27
N LYS A 168 6.80 -0.25 -18.39
CA LYS A 168 5.85 -0.76 -19.37
C LYS A 168 6.45 -1.97 -20.08
N GLN A 169 6.40 -3.12 -19.43
CA GLN A 169 6.90 -4.37 -19.98
C GLN A 169 6.06 -4.80 -21.19
N GLN A 170 6.70 -5.47 -22.14
CA GLN A 170 6.08 -5.98 -23.36
C GLN A 170 6.66 -7.37 -23.68
N THR A 171 6.53 -8.30 -22.72
CA THR A 171 7.07 -9.66 -22.88
C THR A 171 6.02 -10.65 -23.44
N GLY A 172 4.81 -10.17 -23.70
CA GLY A 172 3.71 -10.97 -24.22
C GLY A 172 2.82 -11.58 -23.13
N LYS A 173 3.06 -11.24 -21.85
CA LYS A 173 2.20 -11.62 -20.74
C LYS A 173 1.02 -10.66 -20.62
N LYS A 174 0.00 -11.04 -19.83
CA LYS A 174 -1.11 -10.14 -19.51
C LYS A 174 -0.57 -8.91 -18.75
N PRO A 175 -0.98 -7.70 -19.08
CA PRO A 175 -0.54 -6.51 -18.35
C PRO A 175 -1.24 -6.39 -17.00
N ILE A 176 -0.51 -5.88 -16.01
CA ILE A 176 -1.02 -5.53 -14.69
C ILE A 176 -0.50 -4.14 -14.28
N ILE A 177 -1.36 -3.29 -13.73
CA ILE A 177 -0.93 -1.99 -13.19
C ILE A 177 -0.58 -2.11 -11.71
N THR A 178 0.27 -1.20 -11.23
CA THR A 178 0.78 -1.15 -9.85
C THR A 178 -0.31 -1.37 -8.78
N THR A 179 -1.42 -0.64 -8.86
CA THR A 179 -2.47 -0.73 -7.84
C THR A 179 -3.22 -2.07 -7.86
N VAL A 180 -3.36 -2.69 -9.04
CA VAL A 180 -3.93 -4.05 -9.18
C VAL A 180 -2.93 -5.10 -8.69
N ALA A 181 -1.64 -4.90 -8.93
CA ALA A 181 -0.57 -5.78 -8.45
C ALA A 181 -0.54 -5.85 -6.92
N ILE A 182 -0.65 -4.71 -6.23
CA ILE A 182 -0.73 -4.67 -4.76
C ILE A 182 -1.91 -5.51 -4.27
N ARG A 183 -3.09 -5.32 -4.87
CA ARG A 183 -4.28 -6.08 -4.49
C ARG A 183 -4.12 -7.58 -4.78
N ALA A 184 -3.53 -7.93 -5.92
CA ALA A 184 -3.28 -9.31 -6.29
C ALA A 184 -2.32 -10.01 -5.32
N VAL A 185 -1.23 -9.36 -4.92
CA VAL A 185 -0.29 -9.91 -3.93
C VAL A 185 -0.98 -10.12 -2.58
N LEU A 186 -1.72 -9.14 -2.08
CA LEU A 186 -2.41 -9.27 -0.79
C LEU A 186 -3.48 -10.37 -0.80
N ASP A 187 -4.16 -10.59 -1.92
CA ASP A 187 -5.23 -11.60 -2.01
C ASP A 187 -4.73 -13.01 -2.32
N LYS A 188 -3.59 -13.15 -3.01
CA LYS A 188 -3.21 -14.42 -3.62
C LYS A 188 -1.91 -15.04 -3.10
N CYS A 189 -1.07 -14.24 -2.41
CA CYS A 189 0.27 -14.69 -2.02
C CYS A 189 0.36 -14.87 -0.50
N ALA A 190 0.96 -15.98 -0.06
CA ALA A 190 1.23 -16.28 1.33
C ALA A 190 2.70 -15.98 1.69
N THR A 191 3.61 -16.02 0.72
CA THR A 191 5.04 -15.91 0.90
C THR A 191 5.65 -14.88 -0.07
N VAL A 192 6.87 -14.45 0.24
CA VAL A 192 7.65 -13.57 -0.64
C VAL A 192 7.89 -14.22 -2.00
N ASP A 193 8.17 -15.53 -2.05
CA ASP A 193 8.37 -16.23 -3.32
C ASP A 193 7.11 -16.23 -4.16
N GLU A 194 5.93 -16.50 -3.58
CA GLU A 194 4.66 -16.43 -4.29
C GLU A 194 4.38 -15.04 -4.84
N ALA A 195 4.74 -13.97 -4.10
CA ALA A 195 4.59 -12.59 -4.55
C ALA A 195 5.50 -12.28 -5.76
N ILE A 196 6.75 -12.75 -5.72
CA ILE A 196 7.71 -12.62 -6.84
C ILE A 196 7.20 -13.36 -8.07
N ASP A 197 6.77 -14.61 -7.93
CA ASP A 197 6.26 -15.44 -9.02
C ASP A 197 4.99 -14.85 -9.63
N LEU A 198 4.07 -14.35 -8.80
CA LEU A 198 2.87 -13.69 -9.27
C LEU A 198 3.22 -12.45 -10.10
N LEU A 199 4.06 -11.54 -9.59
CA LEU A 199 4.47 -10.33 -10.31
C LEU A 199 5.23 -10.68 -11.59
N ALA A 200 6.08 -11.71 -11.57
CA ALA A 200 6.80 -12.20 -12.75
C ALA A 200 5.86 -12.83 -13.79
N SER A 201 4.66 -13.25 -13.44
CA SER A 201 3.69 -13.84 -14.37
C SER A 201 2.93 -12.83 -15.22
N TYR A 202 3.07 -11.53 -14.93
CA TYR A 202 2.45 -10.43 -15.65
C TYR A 202 3.48 -9.49 -16.29
N ASP A 203 3.03 -8.69 -17.26
CA ASP A 203 3.76 -7.51 -17.73
C ASP A 203 3.38 -6.31 -16.85
N MET A 204 4.32 -5.81 -16.05
CA MET A 204 4.09 -4.65 -15.19
C MET A 204 3.96 -3.38 -16.03
N HIS A 205 2.87 -2.65 -15.82
CA HIS A 205 2.63 -1.31 -16.33
C HIS A 205 2.37 -0.38 -15.15
N ASP A 206 3.21 0.61 -14.95
CA ASP A 206 3.02 1.53 -13.84
C ASP A 206 1.75 2.36 -13.99
N SER A 207 1.07 2.60 -12.88
CA SER A 207 -0.28 3.15 -12.88
C SER A 207 -0.37 4.60 -13.35
N ILE A 208 0.65 5.44 -13.07
CA ILE A 208 0.59 6.91 -13.21
C ILE A 208 1.91 7.48 -13.78
N PHE A 209 2.40 6.94 -14.88
CA PHE A 209 3.57 7.48 -15.63
C PHE A 209 4.88 7.64 -14.83
N ILE A 210 4.99 7.02 -13.67
CA ILE A 210 6.11 7.04 -12.74
C ILE A 210 6.48 5.62 -12.38
N ASN A 211 7.76 5.35 -12.13
CA ASN A 211 8.23 4.04 -11.73
C ASN A 211 7.92 3.76 -10.26
N TYR A 212 7.70 2.50 -9.96
CA TYR A 212 7.45 2.01 -8.61
C TYR A 212 8.33 0.82 -8.30
N HIS A 213 8.66 0.68 -7.02
CA HIS A 213 9.28 -0.50 -6.47
C HIS A 213 8.54 -0.94 -5.19
N TYR A 214 8.83 -2.15 -4.76
CA TYR A 214 8.06 -2.80 -3.71
C TYR A 214 8.96 -3.46 -2.69
N GLN A 215 8.58 -3.40 -1.43
CA GLN A 215 9.13 -4.28 -0.40
C GLN A 215 8.06 -5.25 0.08
N VAL A 216 8.43 -6.51 0.20
CA VAL A 216 7.57 -7.61 0.63
C VAL A 216 8.26 -8.33 1.77
N VAL A 217 7.49 -8.66 2.82
CA VAL A 217 7.97 -9.39 4.00
C VAL A 217 6.93 -10.44 4.38
N ASP A 218 7.33 -11.66 4.69
CA ASP A 218 6.40 -12.69 5.12
C ASP A 218 6.56 -13.13 6.58
N ALA A 219 5.68 -13.98 7.05
CA ALA A 219 5.67 -14.46 8.43
C ALA A 219 6.88 -15.35 8.78
N ASN A 220 7.64 -15.82 7.80
CA ASN A 220 8.87 -16.60 8.00
C ASN A 220 10.11 -15.70 8.11
N GLY A 221 9.94 -14.37 7.96
CA GLY A 221 11.03 -13.40 8.00
C GLY A 221 11.73 -13.20 6.67
N THR A 222 11.31 -13.87 5.61
CA THR A 222 11.82 -13.59 4.28
C THR A 222 11.42 -12.19 3.85
N SER A 223 12.38 -11.42 3.32
CA SER A 223 12.13 -10.10 2.75
C SER A 223 12.76 -9.99 1.37
N ALA A 224 12.09 -9.27 0.49
CA ALA A 224 12.62 -8.94 -0.83
C ALA A 224 12.18 -7.54 -1.26
N ILE A 225 13.05 -6.90 -2.04
CA ILE A 225 12.75 -5.67 -2.77
C ILE A 225 12.63 -6.02 -4.25
N ILE A 226 11.58 -5.53 -4.88
CA ILE A 226 11.30 -5.80 -6.30
C ILE A 226 11.31 -4.47 -7.02
N GLU A 227 12.20 -4.34 -8.00
CA GLU A 227 12.42 -3.14 -8.81
C GLU A 227 12.27 -3.44 -10.29
N TYR A 228 11.92 -2.43 -11.06
CA TYR A 228 11.87 -2.52 -12.53
C TYR A 228 12.81 -1.50 -13.12
N VAL A 229 13.97 -1.96 -13.58
CA VAL A 229 14.97 -1.13 -14.29
C VAL A 229 14.95 -1.52 -15.75
N ASP A 230 14.83 -0.52 -16.65
CA ASP A 230 14.74 -0.74 -18.10
C ASP A 230 13.68 -1.79 -18.51
N ASN A 231 12.52 -1.76 -17.88
CA ASN A 231 11.42 -2.72 -18.07
C ASN A 231 11.78 -4.19 -17.71
N LYS A 232 12.83 -4.40 -16.94
CA LYS A 232 13.20 -5.73 -16.41
C LYS A 232 12.96 -5.77 -14.92
N MET A 233 12.35 -6.83 -14.45
CA MET A 233 12.17 -7.11 -13.04
C MET A 233 13.49 -7.54 -12.40
N HIS A 234 13.87 -6.89 -11.31
CA HIS A 234 15.01 -7.22 -10.47
C HIS A 234 14.50 -7.52 -9.06
N VAL A 235 15.08 -8.53 -8.43
CA VAL A 235 14.73 -8.94 -7.07
C VAL A 235 15.98 -8.87 -6.21
N ILE A 236 15.93 -8.04 -5.18
CA ILE A 236 16.98 -7.93 -4.17
C ILE A 236 16.47 -8.66 -2.94
N ARG A 237 17.15 -9.72 -2.53
CA ARG A 237 16.82 -10.52 -1.35
C ARG A 237 17.79 -10.22 -0.22
N GLN A 238 17.35 -10.38 1.00
CA GLN A 238 18.27 -10.46 2.13
C GLN A 238 19.20 -11.66 1.95
N GLU A 239 20.49 -11.47 2.25
CA GLU A 239 21.50 -12.54 2.12
C GLU A 239 21.45 -13.54 3.26
N LYS A 240 21.10 -13.07 4.45
CA LYS A 240 20.96 -13.86 5.67
C LYS A 240 19.62 -13.54 6.33
N GLU A 241 19.13 -14.47 7.14
CA GLU A 241 17.88 -14.32 7.89
C GLU A 241 17.86 -13.09 8.80
N ASP A 242 19.02 -12.68 9.31
CA ASP A 242 19.16 -11.53 10.21
C ASP A 242 19.36 -10.19 9.48
N ASP A 243 19.52 -10.21 8.15
CA ASP A 243 19.74 -9.00 7.38
C ASP A 243 18.44 -8.17 7.30
N CYS A 244 18.57 -6.88 7.53
CA CYS A 244 17.50 -5.94 7.27
C CYS A 244 17.63 -5.36 5.86
N LEU A 245 16.50 -5.19 5.18
CA LEU A 245 16.40 -4.41 3.96
C LEU A 245 15.64 -3.13 4.27
N ALA A 246 16.08 -2.03 3.69
CA ALA A 246 15.34 -0.78 3.69
C ALA A 246 15.16 -0.28 2.26
N LEU A 247 14.10 0.49 2.04
CA LEU A 247 13.77 1.05 0.74
C LEU A 247 13.28 2.47 0.91
N THR A 248 13.71 3.36 0.02
CA THR A 248 13.22 4.73 -0.08
C THR A 248 12.96 5.08 -1.55
N ASN A 249 13.16 6.31 -2.00
CA ASN A 249 12.74 6.72 -3.34
C ASN A 249 13.89 6.75 -4.37
N TYR A 250 14.76 5.74 -4.33
CA TYR A 250 15.84 5.54 -5.32
C TYR A 250 16.07 4.05 -5.55
N PHE A 251 16.61 3.69 -6.72
CA PHE A 251 16.92 2.30 -7.04
C PHE A 251 18.12 1.78 -6.25
N LEU A 252 17.98 0.59 -5.71
CA LEU A 252 19.09 -0.19 -5.18
C LEU A 252 19.75 -1.04 -6.27
N THR A 253 19.00 -1.40 -7.31
CA THR A 253 19.53 -2.16 -8.47
C THR A 253 20.55 -1.32 -9.22
N PRO A 254 21.76 -1.84 -9.50
CA PRO A 254 22.75 -1.17 -10.31
C PRO A 254 22.22 -0.80 -11.70
N GLY A 255 22.53 0.40 -12.17
CA GLY A 255 22.05 0.91 -13.46
C GLY A 255 20.70 1.60 -13.41
N GLY A 256 20.03 1.60 -12.25
CA GLY A 256 18.83 2.42 -12.05
C GLY A 256 19.15 3.93 -12.11
N ASP A 257 18.22 4.71 -12.66
CA ASP A 257 18.33 6.16 -12.75
C ASP A 257 18.05 6.83 -11.41
N ASN A 258 19.09 7.26 -10.71
CA ASN A 258 19.04 7.89 -9.39
C ASN A 258 19.42 9.38 -9.42
N HIS A 259 19.21 10.07 -10.54
CA HIS A 259 19.64 11.47 -10.70
C HIS A 259 19.11 12.42 -9.64
N ASP A 260 17.97 12.17 -9.06
CA ASP A 260 17.37 13.04 -8.03
C ASP A 260 17.83 12.75 -6.60
N GLY A 261 18.55 11.66 -6.35
CA GLY A 261 19.14 11.31 -5.05
C GLY A 261 18.20 11.33 -3.85
N ARG A 262 16.93 11.05 -4.05
CA ARG A 262 15.90 11.20 -3.01
C ARG A 262 15.95 10.07 -1.99
N GLY A 263 15.98 10.44 -0.72
CA GLY A 263 15.80 9.52 0.40
C GLY A 263 17.04 8.77 0.81
N TYR A 264 18.24 9.07 0.30
CA TYR A 264 19.49 8.50 0.79
C TYR A 264 19.69 8.75 2.29
N ASP A 265 19.38 9.96 2.75
CA ASP A 265 19.44 10.36 4.14
C ASP A 265 18.54 9.51 5.04
N ARG A 266 17.31 9.25 4.57
CA ARG A 266 16.34 8.39 5.28
C ARG A 266 16.78 6.93 5.27
N TYR A 267 17.25 6.43 4.13
CA TYR A 267 17.80 5.07 4.00
C TYR A 267 18.96 4.85 4.96
N GLU A 268 19.95 5.75 4.93
CA GLU A 268 21.13 5.67 5.82
C GLU A 268 20.73 5.69 7.30
N LYS A 269 19.78 6.58 7.66
CA LYS A 269 19.27 6.66 9.03
C LYS A 269 18.59 5.36 9.46
N ILE A 270 17.78 4.75 8.60
CA ILE A 270 17.10 3.48 8.88
C ILE A 270 18.14 2.38 9.07
N MET A 271 19.03 2.19 8.09
CA MET A 271 20.00 1.11 8.11
C MET A 271 20.99 1.21 9.28
N THR A 272 21.46 2.43 9.59
CA THR A 272 22.34 2.64 10.76
C THR A 272 21.61 2.28 12.05
N THR A 273 20.36 2.74 12.22
CA THR A 273 19.59 2.45 13.44
C THR A 273 19.32 0.95 13.60
N LEU A 274 18.96 0.26 12.51
CA LEU A 274 18.72 -1.19 12.56
C LEU A 274 20.00 -1.96 12.83
N LYS A 275 21.12 -1.55 12.23
CA LYS A 275 22.43 -2.16 12.48
C LYS A 275 22.87 -2.01 13.96
N ASP A 276 22.66 -0.83 14.55
CA ASP A 276 22.98 -0.56 15.95
C ASP A 276 22.15 -1.41 16.94
N LYS A 277 21.06 -2.02 16.44
CA LYS A 277 20.13 -2.89 17.17
C LYS A 277 20.15 -4.34 16.71
N ASP A 278 21.17 -4.74 15.95
CA ASP A 278 21.31 -6.10 15.39
C ASP A 278 20.04 -6.57 14.65
N GLY A 279 19.38 -5.65 13.92
CA GLY A 279 18.16 -5.92 13.16
C GLY A 279 16.91 -6.19 14.00
N THR A 280 16.96 -5.99 15.31
CA THR A 280 15.87 -6.34 16.23
C THR A 280 15.30 -5.10 16.91
N VAL A 281 14.00 -4.85 16.73
CA VAL A 281 13.27 -3.71 17.31
C VAL A 281 11.87 -4.12 17.70
N THR A 282 11.35 -3.53 18.77
CA THR A 282 9.92 -3.64 19.11
C THR A 282 9.06 -2.84 18.11
N GLU A 283 7.74 -3.07 18.08
CA GLU A 283 6.83 -2.27 17.24
C GLU A 283 6.90 -0.78 17.59
N ASP A 284 7.05 -0.43 18.87
CA ASP A 284 7.18 0.96 19.32
C ASP A 284 8.52 1.57 18.87
N GLU A 285 9.62 0.84 18.96
CA GLU A 285 10.93 1.30 18.46
C GLU A 285 10.94 1.44 16.93
N ALA A 286 10.24 0.54 16.21
CA ALA A 286 10.05 0.67 14.78
C ALA A 286 9.22 1.93 14.44
N MET A 287 8.17 2.23 15.20
CA MET A 287 7.38 3.46 15.04
C MET A 287 8.22 4.70 15.37
N ASP A 288 9.06 4.64 16.38
CA ASP A 288 10.02 5.71 16.71
C ASP A 288 11.03 5.95 15.58
N LEU A 289 11.52 4.87 14.95
CA LEU A 289 12.40 4.99 13.78
C LEU A 289 11.67 5.65 12.61
N LEU A 290 10.44 5.25 12.33
CA LEU A 290 9.60 5.88 11.31
C LEU A 290 9.38 7.37 11.58
N SER A 291 9.19 7.77 12.85
CA SER A 291 9.03 9.18 13.24
C SER A 291 10.25 10.05 12.93
N LYS A 292 11.45 9.45 12.93
CA LYS A 292 12.73 10.13 12.66
C LYS A 292 13.06 10.27 11.18
N VAL A 293 12.28 9.63 10.30
CA VAL A 293 12.44 9.67 8.83
C VAL A 293 11.18 10.17 8.13
N THR A 294 10.40 10.99 8.81
CA THR A 294 9.21 11.65 8.27
C THR A 294 9.57 12.76 7.30
N LEU A 295 8.61 13.13 6.47
CA LEU A 295 8.70 14.30 5.60
C LEU A 295 7.66 15.35 5.98
N HIS A 296 8.11 16.61 5.98
CA HIS A 296 7.25 17.78 6.17
C HIS A 296 7.85 18.96 5.42
N TYR A 297 7.49 19.13 4.18
CA TYR A 297 8.01 20.23 3.36
C TYR A 297 6.99 20.70 2.32
N ARG A 298 7.17 21.94 1.82
CA ARG A 298 6.38 22.43 0.70
C ARG A 298 7.03 22.00 -0.61
N HIS A 299 6.32 21.22 -1.43
CA HIS A 299 6.84 20.77 -2.73
C HIS A 299 7.05 21.97 -3.67
N PRO A 300 8.27 22.17 -4.22
CA PRO A 300 8.59 23.40 -4.98
C PRO A 300 7.72 23.58 -6.23
N ALA A 301 7.50 22.50 -6.98
CA ALA A 301 6.74 22.52 -8.24
C ALA A 301 5.23 22.39 -8.01
N LEU A 302 4.79 21.48 -7.13
CA LEU A 302 3.38 21.18 -6.93
C LEU A 302 2.69 22.12 -5.96
N LYS A 303 3.46 22.98 -5.26
CA LYS A 303 2.99 24.03 -4.33
C LYS A 303 2.09 23.55 -3.18
N HIS A 304 2.01 22.24 -2.93
CA HIS A 304 1.33 21.69 -1.76
C HIS A 304 2.32 21.22 -0.69
N MET A 305 1.83 21.02 0.53
CA MET A 305 2.59 20.39 1.59
C MET A 305 2.68 18.88 1.34
N VAL A 306 3.89 18.35 1.39
CA VAL A 306 4.16 16.91 1.50
C VAL A 306 4.40 16.62 2.96
N ILE A 307 3.64 15.69 3.51
CA ILE A 307 3.76 15.22 4.89
C ILE A 307 3.72 13.70 4.92
N THR A 308 4.22 13.11 6.00
CA THR A 308 3.96 11.71 6.28
C THR A 308 2.49 11.55 6.68
N LEU A 309 1.67 11.00 5.77
CA LEU A 309 0.24 10.82 6.00
C LEU A 309 -0.01 9.75 7.04
N TRP A 310 0.72 8.65 6.92
CA TRP A 310 0.71 7.59 7.95
C TRP A 310 2.06 6.91 8.04
N SER A 311 2.32 6.41 9.25
CA SER A 311 3.38 5.47 9.57
C SER A 311 2.73 4.19 10.06
N SER A 312 3.10 3.05 9.49
CA SER A 312 2.55 1.73 9.85
C SER A 312 3.67 0.75 10.17
N VAL A 313 3.48 -0.03 11.22
CA VAL A 313 4.30 -1.20 11.52
C VAL A 313 3.40 -2.42 11.41
N TYR A 314 3.60 -3.21 10.36
CA TYR A 314 2.90 -4.46 10.13
C TYR A 314 3.64 -5.59 10.82
N ASN A 315 3.00 -6.27 11.75
CA ASN A 315 3.53 -7.46 12.40
C ASN A 315 3.09 -8.69 11.60
N CYS A 316 4.03 -9.26 10.86
CA CYS A 316 3.79 -10.40 9.98
C CYS A 316 3.40 -11.67 10.76
N THR A 317 3.91 -11.82 11.97
CA THR A 317 3.63 -12.96 12.85
C THR A 317 2.25 -12.84 13.49
N GLU A 318 1.94 -11.68 14.07
CA GLU A 318 0.65 -11.42 14.73
C GLU A 318 -0.48 -11.04 13.77
N LYS A 319 -0.15 -10.69 12.51
CA LYS A 319 -1.12 -10.22 11.49
C LYS A 319 -1.88 -8.99 11.97
N SER A 320 -1.12 -8.02 12.46
CA SER A 320 -1.63 -6.79 13.05
C SER A 320 -0.89 -5.57 12.46
N MET A 321 -1.42 -4.39 12.71
CA MET A 321 -0.85 -3.12 12.29
C MET A 321 -0.89 -2.13 13.45
N LEU A 322 0.28 -1.60 13.84
CA LEU A 322 0.40 -0.40 14.65
C LEU A 322 0.52 0.80 13.70
N MET A 323 -0.28 1.84 13.89
CA MET A 323 -0.37 2.96 12.96
C MET A 323 -0.44 4.31 13.67
N CYS A 324 0.30 5.30 13.14
CA CYS A 324 0.12 6.74 13.40
C CYS A 324 -0.32 7.45 12.13
N ALA A 325 -1.18 8.45 12.22
CA ALA A 325 -1.61 9.25 11.09
C ALA A 325 -1.36 10.74 11.31
N GLY A 326 -1.07 11.47 10.21
CA GLY A 326 -0.87 12.91 10.24
C GLY A 326 0.32 13.35 11.09
N MET A 327 1.32 12.49 11.28
CA MET A 327 2.52 12.73 12.12
C MET A 327 2.21 12.91 13.62
N ASP A 328 1.05 12.48 14.09
CA ASP A 328 0.70 12.48 15.53
C ASP A 328 1.18 11.17 16.19
N TYR A 329 2.46 11.11 16.51
CA TYR A 329 3.07 9.94 17.16
C TYR A 329 2.69 9.78 18.65
N GLY A 330 2.02 10.75 19.22
CA GLY A 330 1.41 10.66 20.55
C GLY A 330 0.11 9.84 20.57
N LYS A 331 -0.43 9.51 19.39
CA LYS A 331 -1.66 8.75 19.25
C LYS A 331 -1.46 7.60 18.26
N LYS A 332 -1.40 6.39 18.79
CA LYS A 332 -1.21 5.18 18.00
C LYS A 332 -2.50 4.36 17.95
N TYR A 333 -2.80 3.80 16.81
CA TYR A 333 -3.90 2.86 16.61
C TYR A 333 -3.34 1.46 16.41
N LYS A 334 -3.83 0.48 17.17
CA LYS A 334 -3.55 -0.94 16.90
C LYS A 334 -4.78 -1.57 16.26
N PHE A 335 -4.59 -2.12 15.08
CA PHE A 335 -5.60 -2.86 14.31
C PHE A 335 -5.18 -4.31 14.16
N THR A 336 -6.16 -5.22 14.17
CA THR A 336 -5.93 -6.64 13.90
C THR A 336 -6.80 -7.10 12.73
N LEU A 337 -6.35 -8.12 12.05
CA LEU A 337 -7.05 -8.66 10.90
C LEU A 337 -8.35 -9.37 11.28
N ASP A 338 -8.35 -10.03 12.45
CA ASP A 338 -9.48 -10.83 12.92
C ASP A 338 -10.65 -10.02 13.48
N LYS A 339 -10.43 -8.73 13.77
CA LYS A 339 -11.44 -7.82 14.33
C LYS A 339 -11.66 -6.61 13.41
N PRO A 340 -12.36 -6.79 12.27
CA PRO A 340 -12.62 -5.71 11.36
C PRO A 340 -13.33 -4.53 12.00
N CYS A 341 -12.85 -3.32 11.75
CA CYS A 341 -13.38 -2.06 12.29
C CYS A 341 -13.28 -1.91 13.81
N GLU A 342 -12.56 -2.80 14.51
CA GLU A 342 -12.18 -2.62 15.91
C GLU A 342 -10.73 -2.11 15.99
N TYR A 343 -10.43 -1.35 17.05
CA TYR A 343 -9.09 -0.77 17.26
C TYR A 343 -8.86 -0.48 18.73
N THR A 344 -7.59 -0.44 19.10
CA THR A 344 -7.15 0.08 20.41
C THR A 344 -6.39 1.38 20.17
N VAL A 345 -6.58 2.37 21.01
CA VAL A 345 -5.76 3.60 21.05
C VAL A 345 -4.72 3.44 22.14
N LEU A 346 -3.45 3.66 21.78
CA LEU A 346 -2.28 3.54 22.66
C LEU A 346 -1.64 4.90 22.86
#